data_5ac6a05c7599d79f6f369a8fcf0ac9e4
#
_entry.id   5ac6a05c7599d79f6f369a8fcf0ac9e4
#
_cell.length_a   1.000
_cell.length_b   1.000
_cell.length_c   1.000
_cell.angle_alpha   90.00
_cell.angle_beta   90.00
_cell.angle_gamma   90.00
#
_symmetry.space_group_name_H-M   'P 1'
#
loop_
_entity.id
_entity.type
_entity.pdbx_description
1 polymer ?
#
loop_
_entity_poly.entity_id
_entity_poly.type
_entity_poly.pdbx_seq_one_letter_code
_entity_poly.pdbx_strand_id
1 'polypeptide(L)'
;MKITVSVSAYCFLFTASLFASSLQEENKAIAKRAFEEILSQGRFEVAEQLYAKDFVNHGIHRDIGLAEDQEALKGWHEAFPDASIVPEKLIAEGDLVTIYWVARGTNTGTGNGLPATGKKAELAGITIWRIVDGKIKEEWSAFDRLSMMQQLGLLPPNK
;
A
#
# COMPACT_ATOMS: atom_id res chain seq x y z
N MET A 1 -19.11 -37.19 -38.53
CA MET A 1 -18.09 -37.05 -37.50
C MET A 1 -18.71 -36.25 -36.36
N LYS A 2 -19.16 -36.90 -35.27
CA LYS A 2 -19.79 -36.22 -34.13
C LYS A 2 -18.69 -35.80 -33.17
N ILE A 3 -18.48 -34.51 -33.00
CA ILE A 3 -17.55 -33.97 -32.02
C ILE A 3 -18.28 -33.98 -30.64
N THR A 4 -17.93 -34.97 -29.82
CA THR A 4 -18.39 -35.02 -28.44
C THR A 4 -17.46 -34.13 -27.61
N VAL A 5 -17.83 -32.86 -27.40
CA VAL A 5 -17.10 -32.00 -26.50
C VAL A 5 -17.48 -32.41 -25.08
N SER A 6 -16.51 -32.89 -24.30
CA SER A 6 -16.69 -33.40 -22.96
C SER A 6 -17.09 -32.28 -22.01
N VAL A 7 -18.22 -32.43 -21.34
CA VAL A 7 -18.77 -31.50 -20.31
C VAL A 7 -17.79 -31.31 -19.14
N SER A 8 -16.86 -32.24 -18.91
CA SER A 8 -15.83 -32.17 -17.87
C SER A 8 -14.85 -30.98 -18.03
N ALA A 9 -14.52 -30.57 -19.25
CA ALA A 9 -13.57 -29.46 -19.47
C ALA A 9 -14.16 -28.08 -19.09
N TYR A 10 -15.47 -27.90 -19.26
CA TYR A 10 -16.16 -26.67 -18.90
C TYR A 10 -16.29 -26.45 -17.38
N CYS A 11 -16.45 -27.53 -16.61
CA CYS A 11 -16.58 -27.47 -15.15
C CYS A 11 -15.24 -27.04 -14.50
N PHE A 12 -14.10 -27.51 -15.01
CA PHE A 12 -12.76 -27.15 -14.49
C PHE A 12 -12.38 -25.68 -14.74
N LEU A 13 -12.73 -25.16 -15.90
CA LEU A 13 -12.44 -23.73 -16.23
C LEU A 13 -13.30 -22.76 -15.42
N PHE A 14 -14.55 -23.14 -15.11
CA PHE A 14 -15.46 -22.29 -14.34
C PHE A 14 -15.07 -22.22 -12.86
N THR A 15 -14.65 -23.33 -12.26
CA THR A 15 -14.18 -23.36 -10.87
C THR A 15 -12.87 -22.59 -10.68
N ALA A 16 -11.90 -22.71 -11.59
CA ALA A 16 -10.65 -21.98 -11.52
C ALA A 16 -10.85 -20.45 -11.58
N SER A 17 -11.79 -19.98 -12.41
CA SER A 17 -12.12 -18.56 -12.51
C SER A 17 -12.78 -18.00 -11.25
N LEU A 18 -13.64 -18.77 -10.58
CA LEU A 18 -14.27 -18.38 -9.31
C LEU A 18 -13.26 -18.31 -8.15
N PHE A 19 -12.32 -19.26 -8.08
CA PHE A 19 -11.26 -19.24 -7.06
C PHE A 19 -10.30 -18.08 -7.26
N ALA A 20 -9.91 -17.76 -8.48
CA ALA A 20 -9.05 -16.61 -8.78
C ALA A 20 -9.74 -15.29 -8.40
N SER A 21 -11.03 -15.15 -8.66
CA SER A 21 -11.81 -13.98 -8.28
C SER A 21 -11.92 -13.83 -6.75
N SER A 22 -12.12 -14.94 -5.99
CA SER A 22 -12.20 -14.87 -4.53
C SER A 22 -10.85 -14.48 -3.91
N LEU A 23 -9.72 -15.01 -4.40
CA LEU A 23 -8.39 -14.68 -3.93
C LEU A 23 -8.07 -13.20 -4.13
N GLN A 24 -8.43 -12.63 -5.29
CA GLN A 24 -8.22 -11.21 -5.57
C GLN A 24 -9.03 -10.31 -4.62
N GLU A 25 -10.28 -10.67 -4.31
CA GLU A 25 -11.09 -9.92 -3.34
C GLU A 25 -10.54 -10.05 -1.92
N GLU A 26 -10.09 -11.23 -1.51
CA GLU A 26 -9.41 -11.44 -0.23
C GLU A 26 -8.14 -10.59 -0.12
N ASN A 27 -7.31 -10.58 -1.16
CA ASN A 27 -6.08 -9.77 -1.20
C ASN A 27 -6.39 -8.27 -1.15
N LYS A 28 -7.43 -7.80 -1.85
CA LYS A 28 -7.88 -6.40 -1.74
C LYS A 28 -8.38 -6.06 -0.34
N ALA A 29 -9.07 -6.98 0.34
CA ALA A 29 -9.52 -6.77 1.71
C ALA A 29 -8.33 -6.64 2.69
N ILE A 30 -7.29 -7.47 2.54
CA ILE A 30 -6.04 -7.37 3.32
C ILE A 30 -5.37 -6.01 3.07
N ALA A 31 -5.22 -5.62 1.80
CA ALA A 31 -4.63 -4.35 1.44
C ALA A 31 -5.41 -3.16 2.03
N LYS A 32 -6.73 -3.18 1.92
CA LYS A 32 -7.59 -2.14 2.50
C LYS A 32 -7.43 -2.06 4.01
N ARG A 33 -7.44 -3.20 4.70
CA ARG A 33 -7.25 -3.27 6.15
C ARG A 33 -5.90 -2.69 6.58
N ALA A 34 -4.79 -3.00 5.86
CA ALA A 34 -3.48 -2.45 6.16
C ALA A 34 -3.45 -0.92 5.99
N PHE A 35 -4.05 -0.38 4.92
CA PHE A 35 -4.15 1.06 4.73
C PHE A 35 -4.97 1.74 5.84
N GLU A 36 -6.11 1.17 6.22
CA GLU A 36 -6.98 1.76 7.25
C GLU A 36 -6.35 1.69 8.64
N GLU A 37 -5.88 0.50 9.04
CA GLU A 37 -5.44 0.27 10.41
C GLU A 37 -3.99 0.73 10.65
N ILE A 38 -3.08 0.44 9.74
CA ILE A 38 -1.65 0.73 9.94
C ILE A 38 -1.30 2.10 9.39
N LEU A 39 -1.54 2.34 8.08
CA LEU A 39 -1.07 3.55 7.42
C LEU A 39 -1.86 4.78 7.85
N SER A 40 -3.18 4.68 8.03
CA SER A 40 -4.02 5.83 8.39
C SER A 40 -4.19 6.00 9.90
N GLN A 41 -4.42 4.90 10.65
CA GLN A 41 -4.69 4.98 12.10
C GLN A 41 -3.43 4.80 12.96
N GLY A 42 -2.28 4.43 12.38
CA GLY A 42 -1.03 4.21 13.12
C GLY A 42 -1.07 3.00 14.07
N ARG A 43 -1.94 2.02 13.80
CA ARG A 43 -2.07 0.80 14.60
C ARG A 43 -1.00 -0.22 14.21
N PHE A 44 0.25 0.09 14.54
CA PHE A 44 1.42 -0.70 14.12
C PHE A 44 1.44 -2.12 14.69
N GLU A 45 0.77 -2.38 15.81
CA GLU A 45 0.62 -3.72 16.41
C GLU A 45 -0.12 -4.72 15.50
N VAL A 46 -0.88 -4.21 14.52
CA VAL A 46 -1.59 -5.03 13.55
C VAL A 46 -0.64 -5.57 12.46
N ALA A 47 0.54 -4.97 12.30
CA ALA A 47 1.47 -5.35 11.24
C ALA A 47 1.87 -6.84 11.28
N GLU A 48 2.08 -7.42 12.46
CA GLU A 48 2.40 -8.85 12.61
C GLU A 48 1.27 -9.76 12.07
N GLN A 49 0.03 -9.28 12.04
CA GLN A 49 -1.11 -10.01 11.50
C GLN A 49 -1.21 -9.92 9.98
N LEU A 50 -0.73 -8.86 9.37
CA LEU A 50 -0.92 -8.56 7.95
C LEU A 50 0.34 -8.74 7.11
N TYR A 51 1.52 -8.51 7.69
CA TYR A 51 2.79 -8.65 6.97
C TYR A 51 3.46 -10.01 7.22
N ALA A 52 4.18 -10.50 6.22
CA ALA A 52 5.05 -11.66 6.37
C ALA A 52 6.30 -11.29 7.18
N LYS A 53 6.87 -12.25 7.93
CA LYS A 53 8.10 -12.03 8.70
C LYS A 53 9.30 -11.70 7.82
N ASP A 54 9.29 -12.24 6.60
CA ASP A 54 10.30 -12.01 5.55
C ASP A 54 9.85 -10.95 4.54
N PHE A 55 9.02 -10.00 4.97
CA PHE A 55 8.58 -8.86 4.15
C PHE A 55 9.76 -8.04 3.64
N VAL A 56 9.66 -7.60 2.39
CA VAL A 56 10.63 -6.74 1.72
C VAL A 56 9.92 -5.56 1.06
N ASN A 57 10.32 -4.35 1.40
CA ASN A 57 9.98 -3.15 0.64
C ASN A 57 11.14 -2.82 -0.31
N HIS A 58 10.85 -2.88 -1.61
CA HIS A 58 11.83 -2.71 -2.68
C HIS A 58 12.07 -1.22 -2.98
N GLY A 59 13.16 -0.69 -2.42
CA GLY A 59 13.58 0.68 -2.68
C GLY A 59 14.48 0.80 -3.92
N ILE A 60 14.53 2.01 -4.52
CA ILE A 60 15.40 2.27 -5.69
C ILE A 60 16.88 2.03 -5.38
N HIS A 61 17.32 2.30 -4.16
CA HIS A 61 18.74 2.20 -3.79
C HIS A 61 19.04 0.96 -2.95
N ARG A 62 18.07 0.49 -2.17
CA ARG A 62 18.18 -0.70 -1.34
C ARG A 62 16.80 -1.19 -0.90
N ASP A 63 16.73 -2.43 -0.60
CA ASP A 63 15.56 -3.04 0.03
C ASP A 63 15.60 -2.84 1.54
N ILE A 64 14.41 -2.77 2.17
CA ILE A 64 14.27 -2.71 3.62
C ILE A 64 13.29 -3.78 4.10
N GLY A 65 13.50 -4.27 5.32
CA GLY A 65 12.61 -5.22 5.96
C GLY A 65 11.53 -4.55 6.78
N LEU A 66 10.61 -5.37 7.33
CA LEU A 66 9.43 -4.92 8.05
C LEU A 66 9.72 -3.94 9.18
N ALA A 67 10.75 -4.19 9.99
CA ALA A 67 11.05 -3.33 11.14
C ALA A 67 11.44 -1.90 10.72
N GLU A 68 12.25 -1.77 9.67
CA GLU A 68 12.66 -0.46 9.16
C GLU A 68 11.51 0.25 8.44
N ASP A 69 10.67 -0.49 7.70
CA ASP A 69 9.48 0.01 7.06
C ASP A 69 8.49 0.58 8.09
N GLN A 70 8.23 -0.16 9.17
CA GLN A 70 7.38 0.30 10.27
C GLN A 70 7.94 1.55 10.96
N GLU A 71 9.25 1.65 11.12
CA GLU A 71 9.89 2.84 11.70
C GLU A 71 9.72 4.06 10.78
N ALA A 72 9.84 3.88 9.46
CA ALA A 72 9.56 4.94 8.50
C ALA A 72 8.09 5.40 8.56
N LEU A 73 7.14 4.46 8.69
CA LEU A 73 5.72 4.80 8.86
C LEU A 73 5.44 5.58 10.15
N LYS A 74 6.05 5.20 11.27
CA LYS A 74 5.98 5.98 12.52
C LYS A 74 6.51 7.39 12.35
N GLY A 75 7.65 7.55 11.68
CA GLY A 75 8.20 8.87 11.38
C GLY A 75 7.26 9.74 10.53
N TRP A 76 6.45 9.15 9.64
CA TRP A 76 5.41 9.88 8.93
C TRP A 76 4.28 10.34 9.86
N HIS A 77 3.81 9.49 10.79
CA HIS A 77 2.82 9.86 11.79
C HIS A 77 3.32 10.91 12.79
N GLU A 78 4.61 10.87 13.14
CA GLU A 78 5.24 11.92 13.94
C GLU A 78 5.27 13.26 13.22
N ALA A 79 5.61 13.27 11.93
CA ALA A 79 5.65 14.49 11.12
C ALA A 79 4.23 15.05 10.84
N PHE A 80 3.23 14.18 10.69
CA PHE A 80 1.84 14.51 10.36
C PHE A 80 0.88 13.80 11.33
N PRO A 81 0.71 14.29 12.56
CA PRO A 81 -0.11 13.61 13.58
C PRO A 81 -1.61 13.48 13.22
N ASP A 82 -2.09 14.32 12.31
CA ASP A 82 -3.45 14.29 11.77
C ASP A 82 -3.55 13.60 10.39
N ALA A 83 -2.54 12.80 10.01
CA ALA A 83 -2.49 12.14 8.71
C ALA A 83 -3.73 11.27 8.47
N SER A 84 -4.29 11.41 7.29
CA SER A 84 -5.33 10.52 6.75
C SER A 84 -4.86 9.99 5.40
N ILE A 85 -4.74 8.67 5.27
CA ILE A 85 -4.31 8.00 4.05
C ILE A 85 -5.45 7.11 3.57
N VAL A 86 -6.01 7.46 2.40
CA VAL A 86 -7.22 6.82 1.87
C VAL A 86 -6.87 6.04 0.60
N PRO A 87 -7.09 4.71 0.58
CA PRO A 87 -7.00 3.93 -0.65
C PRO A 87 -8.22 4.22 -1.53
N GLU A 88 -8.01 4.92 -2.63
CA GLU A 88 -9.11 5.31 -3.53
C GLU A 88 -9.40 4.27 -4.61
N LYS A 89 -8.39 3.55 -5.09
CA LYS A 89 -8.53 2.50 -6.11
C LYS A 89 -7.67 1.31 -5.76
N LEU A 90 -8.27 0.12 -5.84
CA LEU A 90 -7.58 -1.15 -5.65
C LEU A 90 -7.82 -2.01 -6.90
N ILE A 91 -6.73 -2.45 -7.50
CA ILE A 91 -6.74 -3.35 -8.66
C ILE A 91 -5.91 -4.57 -8.28
N ALA A 92 -6.47 -5.76 -8.44
CA ALA A 92 -5.78 -7.01 -8.13
C ALA A 92 -5.65 -7.89 -9.37
N GLU A 93 -4.48 -8.48 -9.56
CA GLU A 93 -4.19 -9.49 -10.56
C GLU A 93 -3.24 -10.54 -9.96
N GLY A 94 -3.69 -11.80 -9.93
CA GLY A 94 -2.94 -12.85 -9.25
C GLY A 94 -2.74 -12.56 -7.76
N ASP A 95 -1.49 -12.55 -7.34
CA ASP A 95 -1.05 -12.25 -5.98
C ASP A 95 -0.69 -10.75 -5.75
N LEU A 96 -0.83 -9.93 -6.79
CA LEU A 96 -0.51 -8.50 -6.72
C LEU A 96 -1.78 -7.66 -6.50
N VAL A 97 -1.66 -6.67 -5.60
CA VAL A 97 -2.66 -5.61 -5.41
C VAL A 97 -1.99 -4.26 -5.61
N THR A 98 -2.47 -3.52 -6.61
CA THR A 98 -2.07 -2.13 -6.84
C THR A 98 -3.07 -1.20 -6.18
N ILE A 99 -2.57 -0.27 -5.39
CA ILE A 99 -3.36 0.69 -4.62
C ILE A 99 -2.98 2.10 -5.04
N TYR A 100 -3.93 2.86 -5.61
CA TYR A 100 -3.81 4.31 -5.72
C TYR A 100 -4.40 4.94 -4.46
N TRP A 101 -3.61 5.74 -3.76
CA TRP A 101 -3.99 6.34 -2.49
C TRP A 101 -3.74 7.84 -2.46
N VAL A 102 -4.49 8.54 -1.62
CA VAL A 102 -4.30 9.96 -1.34
C VAL A 102 -4.08 10.15 0.16
N ALA A 103 -3.04 10.89 0.51
CA ALA A 103 -2.71 11.28 1.87
C ALA A 103 -2.90 12.78 2.06
N ARG A 104 -3.44 13.15 3.22
CA ARG A 104 -3.61 14.54 3.68
C ARG A 104 -3.17 14.66 5.11
N GLY A 105 -2.58 15.79 5.48
CA GLY A 105 -2.20 16.05 6.85
C GLY A 105 -1.56 17.43 7.03
N THR A 106 -1.38 17.81 8.29
CA THR A 106 -0.70 19.05 8.70
C THR A 106 0.66 18.69 9.31
N ASN A 107 1.75 19.20 8.75
CA ASN A 107 3.10 18.93 9.24
C ASN A 107 3.39 19.74 10.50
N THR A 108 2.85 19.30 11.64
CA THR A 108 3.03 19.95 12.95
C THR A 108 4.16 19.33 13.78
N GLY A 109 4.63 18.14 13.39
CA GLY A 109 5.74 17.45 14.06
C GLY A 109 6.96 17.29 13.19
N THR A 110 7.99 16.65 13.74
CA THR A 110 9.23 16.28 13.04
C THR A 110 9.28 14.77 12.85
N GLY A 111 9.72 14.30 11.68
CA GLY A 111 9.87 12.88 11.37
C GLY A 111 10.39 12.67 9.96
N ASN A 112 11.03 11.55 9.69
CA ASN A 112 11.63 11.23 8.38
C ASN A 112 12.50 12.35 7.80
N GLY A 113 13.21 13.11 8.66
CA GLY A 113 14.06 14.23 8.26
C GLY A 113 13.28 15.50 7.87
N LEU A 114 11.98 15.56 8.10
CA LEU A 114 11.18 16.76 7.89
C LEU A 114 11.12 17.60 9.17
N PRO A 115 11.35 18.92 9.08
CA PRO A 115 11.06 19.84 10.17
C PRO A 115 9.55 20.12 10.25
N ALA A 116 9.06 20.52 11.42
CA ALA A 116 7.68 21.00 11.59
C ALA A 116 7.52 22.35 10.88
N THR A 117 6.63 22.41 9.87
CA THR A 117 6.37 23.64 9.09
C THR A 117 5.03 24.28 9.43
N GLY A 118 4.13 23.55 10.09
CA GLY A 118 2.75 23.98 10.36
C GLY A 118 1.86 24.00 9.13
N LYS A 119 2.37 23.57 7.96
CA LYS A 119 1.64 23.62 6.69
C LYS A 119 0.91 22.31 6.40
N LYS A 120 -0.18 22.44 5.65
CA LYS A 120 -0.93 21.29 5.12
C LYS A 120 -0.26 20.79 3.84
N ALA A 121 -0.32 19.48 3.62
CA ALA A 121 0.06 18.84 2.37
C ALA A 121 -1.01 17.82 1.96
N GLU A 122 -1.21 17.72 0.66
CA GLU A 122 -1.96 16.66 0.01
C GLU A 122 -1.09 16.04 -1.06
N LEU A 123 -1.01 14.72 -1.07
CA LEU A 123 -0.22 13.98 -2.05
C LEU A 123 -0.89 12.68 -2.44
N ALA A 124 -0.59 12.21 -3.63
CA ALA A 124 -1.02 10.91 -4.11
C ALA A 124 0.19 9.99 -4.30
N GLY A 125 -0.06 8.71 -4.19
CA GLY A 125 0.93 7.69 -4.45
C GLY A 125 0.31 6.40 -4.98
N ILE A 126 1.20 5.51 -5.39
CA ILE A 126 0.87 4.16 -5.82
C ILE A 126 1.74 3.20 -5.02
N THR A 127 1.09 2.21 -4.45
CA THR A 127 1.75 1.07 -3.80
C THR A 127 1.31 -0.20 -4.51
N ILE A 128 2.24 -1.08 -4.79
CA ILE A 128 1.98 -2.44 -5.25
C ILE A 128 2.42 -3.37 -4.13
N TRP A 129 1.52 -4.21 -3.69
CA TRP A 129 1.81 -5.28 -2.73
C TRP A 129 1.67 -6.64 -3.38
N ARG A 130 2.64 -7.52 -3.12
CA ARG A 130 2.50 -8.95 -3.32
C ARG A 130 1.95 -9.57 -2.04
N ILE A 131 0.82 -10.25 -2.15
CA ILE A 131 0.14 -10.89 -1.02
C ILE A 131 0.13 -12.41 -1.25
N VAL A 132 0.81 -13.14 -0.38
CA VAL A 132 0.95 -14.60 -0.45
C VAL A 132 0.51 -15.19 0.88
N ASP A 133 -0.31 -16.24 0.84
CA ASP A 133 -0.84 -16.92 2.04
C ASP A 133 -1.48 -15.95 3.06
N GLY A 134 -2.21 -14.95 2.55
CA GLY A 134 -2.88 -13.96 3.38
C GLY A 134 -1.96 -12.93 4.05
N LYS A 135 -0.71 -12.80 3.59
CA LYS A 135 0.29 -11.87 4.14
C LYS A 135 0.89 -10.99 3.05
N ILE A 136 1.08 -9.70 3.36
CA ILE A 136 1.85 -8.77 2.54
C ILE A 136 3.31 -9.16 2.63
N LYS A 137 3.89 -9.60 1.53
CA LYS A 137 5.23 -10.13 1.46
C LYS A 137 6.24 -9.20 0.78
N GLU A 138 5.79 -8.47 -0.21
CA GLU A 138 6.64 -7.53 -0.95
C GLU A 138 5.89 -6.22 -1.21
N GLU A 139 6.64 -5.13 -1.27
CA GLU A 139 6.12 -3.79 -1.56
C GLU A 139 7.00 -3.08 -2.59
N TRP A 140 6.36 -2.36 -3.49
CA TRP A 140 6.92 -1.31 -4.34
C TRP A 140 6.05 -0.07 -4.18
N SER A 141 6.63 1.05 -3.80
CA SER A 141 5.87 2.27 -3.54
C SER A 141 6.50 3.50 -4.17
N ALA A 142 5.68 4.39 -4.70
CA ALA A 142 6.09 5.68 -5.22
C ALA A 142 5.04 6.75 -4.90
N PHE A 143 5.49 7.95 -4.56
CA PHE A 143 4.62 9.10 -4.32
C PHE A 143 5.29 10.41 -4.73
N ASP A 144 4.50 11.46 -4.91
CA ASP A 144 4.98 12.78 -5.33
C ASP A 144 5.63 13.55 -4.16
N ARG A 145 6.86 13.14 -3.83
CA ARG A 145 7.64 13.80 -2.78
C ARG A 145 8.00 15.25 -3.13
N LEU A 146 8.21 15.56 -4.41
CA LEU A 146 8.55 16.92 -4.84
C LEU A 146 7.41 17.89 -4.53
N SER A 147 6.19 17.54 -4.94
CA SER A 147 4.99 18.34 -4.65
C SER A 147 4.80 18.52 -3.15
N MET A 148 4.96 17.48 -2.35
CA MET A 148 4.89 17.56 -0.89
C MET A 148 5.89 18.59 -0.33
N MET A 149 7.16 18.51 -0.71
CA MET A 149 8.21 19.42 -0.23
C MET A 149 7.93 20.89 -0.61
N GLN A 150 7.34 21.12 -1.78
CA GLN A 150 6.92 22.45 -2.23
C GLN A 150 5.73 22.98 -1.43
N GLN A 151 4.71 22.15 -1.17
CA GLN A 151 3.56 22.51 -0.34
C GLN A 151 4.00 22.87 1.09
N LEU A 152 4.95 22.15 1.64
CA LEU A 152 5.54 22.42 2.94
C LEU A 152 6.46 23.66 2.94
N GLY A 153 6.81 24.20 1.77
CA GLY A 153 7.71 25.35 1.60
C GLY A 153 9.17 25.00 1.88
N LEU A 154 9.53 23.74 1.80
CA LEU A 154 10.91 23.24 1.96
C LEU A 154 11.68 23.27 0.64
N LEU A 155 10.97 23.41 -0.48
CA LEU A 155 11.51 23.64 -1.81
C LEU A 155 10.75 24.77 -2.51
N PRO A 156 11.38 25.47 -3.48
CA PRO A 156 10.71 26.50 -4.29
C PRO A 156 9.53 25.88 -5.06
N PRO A 157 8.44 26.63 -5.29
CA PRO A 157 7.37 26.21 -6.19
C PRO A 157 7.89 26.06 -7.64
N ASN A 158 7.23 25.23 -8.42
CA ASN A 158 7.49 25.17 -9.86
C ASN A 158 7.20 26.55 -10.49
N LYS A 159 8.09 26.96 -11.37
CA LYS A 159 7.89 28.20 -12.17
C LYS A 159 6.88 27.94 -13.26
#